data_2aea1851197a76098a038751abb5efed
#
_entry.id   2aea1851197a76098a038751abb5efed
#
_cell.length_a   1.000
_cell.length_b   1.000
_cell.length_c   1.000
_cell.angle_alpha   90.00
_cell.angle_beta   90.00
_cell.angle_gamma   90.00
#
_symmetry.space_group_name_H-M   'P 1'
#
loop_
_entity.id
_entity.type
_entity.pdbx_description
1 polymer ?
#
loop_
_entity_poly.entity_id
_entity_poly.type
_entity_poly.pdbx_seq_one_letter_code
_entity_poly.pdbx_strand_id
1 'polypeptide(L)'
;MIVGLRSSLVSRAGAGPLQSSPPSMSPSKPSSVSGASDKEVQALLLRYGCPTPLHAVRTLLLGHIASPRLDVSPMAPVAQAFGGELPEFASSDEVEEVMRVLVHGLWNRLSEHQSRRHPFRLPRFVVTPTRQALRDLARMRAKEIKGFVDGLFGAEDEMLLPQKAHEVVVALAELYTMFDGAAGLLADETKPAPMHELNALLRNLQQMTIVADEQINKAVQSCKRARGQRLETMATMMSKKFAATGADNSEGEDVTALDDDHEPDFIESPLSQSVTRNGVAVRVEIYGDSQGGWILEIVDAENASHVWDEHFATDQLALTEALRALDEEPLEFLGRAADRPLN
;
A
#
# COMPACT_ATOMS: atom_id res chain seq x y z
N MET A 1 35.49 7.02 -64.81
CA MET A 1 35.54 8.32 -65.52
C MET A 1 35.44 9.38 -64.45
N ILE A 2 36.52 9.91 -64.10
CA ILE A 2 37.08 11.25 -64.46
C ILE A 2 36.54 12.32 -63.48
N VAL A 3 37.33 12.69 -62.44
CA VAL A 3 38.27 13.87 -62.44
C VAL A 3 37.51 15.16 -62.17
N GLY A 4 37.79 15.99 -61.26
CA GLY A 4 39.05 16.51 -60.71
C GLY A 4 38.70 17.80 -59.93
N LEU A 5 39.41 18.03 -58.89
CA LEU A 5 40.53 18.97 -58.79
C LEU A 5 40.21 20.46 -58.47
N ARG A 6 40.78 20.81 -57.32
CA ARG A 6 41.66 21.98 -56.98
C ARG A 6 40.97 23.25 -56.48
N SER A 7 41.34 23.63 -55.31
CA SER A 7 42.51 24.43 -54.80
C SER A 7 42.20 25.92 -54.77
N SER A 8 42.35 26.57 -53.64
CA SER A 8 43.51 27.35 -53.15
C SER A 8 43.08 28.32 -52.03
N LEU A 9 43.75 28.25 -50.94
CA LEU A 9 44.58 29.25 -50.26
C LEU A 9 44.14 30.74 -50.29
N VAL A 10 43.98 31.34 -49.07
CA VAL A 10 44.94 32.37 -48.61
C VAL A 10 44.55 32.81 -47.14
N SER A 11 45.52 32.73 -46.30
CA SER A 11 45.87 33.31 -45.05
C SER A 11 45.36 34.71 -44.70
N ARG A 12 44.97 35.03 -43.49
CA ARG A 12 45.64 36.04 -42.64
C ARG A 12 45.18 36.11 -41.21
N ALA A 13 46.16 36.32 -40.38
CA ALA A 13 46.21 36.41 -38.95
C ALA A 13 45.37 37.53 -38.31
N GLY A 14 44.95 37.35 -37.07
CA GLY A 14 44.45 38.37 -36.18
C GLY A 14 44.26 37.79 -34.77
N ALA A 15 45.26 38.03 -33.91
CA ALA A 15 45.27 37.60 -32.51
C ALA A 15 44.37 38.48 -31.64
N GLY A 16 43.59 37.83 -30.74
CA GLY A 16 42.94 38.46 -29.60
C GLY A 16 42.57 37.39 -28.59
N PRO A 17 42.94 37.51 -27.31
CA PRO A 17 42.69 36.47 -26.29
C PRO A 17 41.23 36.54 -25.82
N LEU A 18 40.43 35.53 -26.17
CA LEU A 18 39.11 35.34 -25.59
C LEU A 18 39.26 34.49 -24.32
N GLN A 19 38.97 35.10 -23.19
CA GLN A 19 38.76 34.47 -21.92
C GLN A 19 37.63 33.43 -22.04
N SER A 20 37.95 32.14 -21.93
CA SER A 20 37.00 31.06 -21.82
C SER A 20 36.53 30.97 -20.40
N SER A 21 35.32 31.45 -20.10
CA SER A 21 34.58 31.11 -18.90
C SER A 21 34.24 29.60 -18.93
N PRO A 22 34.40 28.88 -17.82
CA PRO A 22 34.01 27.48 -17.78
C PRO A 22 32.48 27.34 -17.87
N PRO A 23 31.97 26.30 -18.59
CA PRO A 23 30.54 26.05 -18.63
C PRO A 23 30.00 25.79 -17.22
N SER A 24 29.02 26.57 -16.83
CA SER A 24 28.27 26.35 -15.61
C SER A 24 27.55 24.99 -15.72
N MET A 25 28.02 24.01 -14.99
CA MET A 25 27.30 22.76 -14.80
C MET A 25 26.04 23.04 -13.98
N SER A 26 24.92 23.14 -14.66
CA SER A 26 23.63 23.07 -13.99
C SER A 26 23.53 21.73 -13.26
N PRO A 27 23.11 21.71 -11.99
CA PRO A 27 22.89 20.44 -11.30
C PRO A 27 21.80 19.68 -12.05
N SER A 28 22.16 18.52 -12.58
CA SER A 28 21.24 17.57 -13.15
C SER A 28 20.20 17.26 -12.06
N LYS A 29 18.93 17.55 -12.34
CA LYS A 29 17.82 17.04 -11.50
C LYS A 29 18.06 15.55 -11.30
N PRO A 30 17.93 15.03 -10.06
CA PRO A 30 17.97 13.60 -9.83
C PRO A 30 16.89 12.99 -10.73
N SER A 31 17.29 12.10 -11.62
CA SER A 31 16.39 11.29 -12.43
C SER A 31 15.49 10.57 -11.42
N SER A 32 14.19 10.85 -11.45
CA SER A 32 13.21 10.04 -10.77
C SER A 32 13.48 8.60 -11.20
N VAL A 33 13.82 7.74 -10.25
CA VAL A 33 13.98 6.30 -10.49
C VAL A 33 12.63 5.81 -11.00
N SER A 34 12.49 5.72 -12.31
CA SER A 34 11.28 5.19 -12.94
C SER A 34 11.17 3.75 -12.49
N GLY A 35 10.20 3.46 -11.64
CA GLY A 35 9.95 2.11 -11.15
C GLY A 35 9.76 1.14 -12.32
N ALA A 36 10.18 -0.12 -12.18
CA ALA A 36 10.07 -1.11 -13.23
C ALA A 36 8.62 -1.24 -13.72
N SER A 37 8.45 -1.24 -15.05
CA SER A 37 7.13 -1.40 -15.68
C SER A 37 6.59 -2.83 -15.51
N ASP A 38 5.28 -3.01 -15.61
CA ASP A 38 4.66 -4.35 -15.56
C ASP A 38 5.19 -5.28 -16.66
N LYS A 39 5.61 -4.72 -17.81
CA LYS A 39 6.24 -5.51 -18.90
C LYS A 39 7.60 -6.04 -18.51
N GLU A 40 8.42 -5.23 -17.85
CA GLU A 40 9.74 -5.66 -17.35
C GLU A 40 9.60 -6.72 -16.26
N VAL A 41 8.65 -6.51 -15.32
CA VAL A 41 8.36 -7.51 -14.28
C VAL A 41 7.91 -8.83 -14.91
N GLN A 42 6.97 -8.79 -15.85
CA GLN A 42 6.48 -9.99 -16.53
C GLN A 42 7.59 -10.71 -17.31
N ALA A 43 8.44 -9.97 -18.03
CA ALA A 43 9.56 -10.53 -18.77
C ALA A 43 10.55 -11.24 -17.83
N LEU A 44 10.84 -10.64 -16.68
CA LEU A 44 11.71 -11.21 -15.67
C LEU A 44 11.11 -12.50 -15.07
N LEU A 45 9.84 -12.47 -14.66
CA LEU A 45 9.15 -13.64 -14.11
C LEU A 45 9.15 -14.81 -15.11
N LEU A 46 8.92 -14.53 -16.40
CA LEU A 46 8.97 -15.54 -17.47
C LEU A 46 10.39 -16.09 -17.68
N ARG A 47 11.42 -15.23 -17.67
CA ARG A 47 12.82 -15.63 -17.85
C ARG A 47 13.26 -16.66 -16.81
N TYR A 48 12.88 -16.43 -15.54
CA TYR A 48 13.24 -17.32 -14.45
C TYR A 48 12.19 -18.39 -14.13
N GLY A 49 11.22 -18.60 -15.02
CA GLY A 49 10.23 -19.67 -14.89
C GLY A 49 9.33 -19.56 -13.68
N CYS A 50 9.01 -18.33 -13.23
CA CYS A 50 8.14 -18.11 -12.09
C CYS A 50 6.77 -18.79 -12.31
N PRO A 51 6.32 -19.70 -11.42
CA PRO A 51 5.05 -20.39 -11.56
C PRO A 51 3.86 -19.47 -11.26
N THR A 52 4.08 -18.38 -10.52
CA THR A 52 3.05 -17.45 -10.12
C THR A 52 2.89 -16.34 -11.18
N PRO A 53 1.69 -16.14 -11.75
CA PRO A 53 1.48 -15.11 -12.75
C PRO A 53 1.59 -13.71 -12.14
N LEU A 54 2.01 -12.73 -12.94
CA LEU A 54 2.26 -11.34 -12.50
C LEU A 54 1.12 -10.76 -11.64
N HIS A 55 -0.14 -10.95 -12.04
CA HIS A 55 -1.28 -10.42 -11.28
C HIS A 55 -1.37 -10.97 -9.86
N ALA A 56 -1.03 -12.25 -9.65
CA ALA A 56 -0.99 -12.89 -8.34
C ALA A 56 0.31 -12.52 -7.57
N VAL A 57 1.45 -12.34 -8.26
CA VAL A 57 2.67 -11.80 -7.64
C VAL A 57 2.43 -10.40 -7.06
N ARG A 58 1.72 -9.53 -7.77
CA ARG A 58 1.38 -8.18 -7.28
C ARG A 58 0.60 -8.22 -5.96
N THR A 59 -0.41 -9.05 -5.87
CA THR A 59 -1.22 -9.16 -4.65
C THR A 59 -0.50 -9.90 -3.53
N LEU A 60 0.34 -10.89 -3.85
CA LEU A 60 1.21 -11.56 -2.88
C LEU A 60 2.19 -10.55 -2.22
N LEU A 61 2.88 -9.77 -3.03
CA LEU A 61 3.78 -8.71 -2.53
C LEU A 61 3.01 -7.68 -1.70
N LEU A 62 1.84 -7.24 -2.17
CA LEU A 62 1.00 -6.30 -1.42
C LEU A 62 0.55 -6.88 -0.08
N GLY A 63 0.20 -8.17 -0.02
CA GLY A 63 -0.12 -8.86 1.23
C GLY A 63 1.03 -8.81 2.24
N HIS A 64 2.25 -9.10 1.79
CA HIS A 64 3.45 -8.99 2.63
C HIS A 64 3.71 -7.55 3.10
N ILE A 65 3.55 -6.56 2.21
CA ILE A 65 3.68 -5.14 2.55
C ILE A 65 2.65 -4.74 3.62
N ALA A 66 1.43 -5.28 3.51
CA ALA A 66 0.34 -5.03 4.44
C ALA A 66 0.51 -5.76 5.78
N SER A 67 1.29 -6.85 5.83
CA SER A 67 1.43 -7.67 7.03
C SER A 67 1.73 -6.82 8.29
N PRO A 68 1.08 -7.09 9.43
CA PRO A 68 1.34 -6.39 10.69
C PRO A 68 2.68 -6.79 11.33
N ARG A 69 3.48 -7.63 10.69
CA ARG A 69 4.81 -8.05 11.12
C ARG A 69 5.81 -6.90 10.99
N LEU A 70 6.82 -6.92 11.87
CA LEU A 70 7.90 -5.92 11.88
C LEU A 70 9.14 -6.38 11.10
N ASP A 71 9.27 -7.68 10.86
CA ASP A 71 10.44 -8.34 10.26
C ASP A 71 10.25 -8.67 8.78
N VAL A 72 9.44 -7.92 8.07
CA VAL A 72 9.11 -8.19 6.66
C VAL A 72 10.30 -7.88 5.76
N SER A 73 10.92 -8.94 5.22
CA SER A 73 11.96 -8.84 4.19
C SER A 73 11.32 -8.88 2.80
N PRO A 74 11.66 -7.98 1.87
CA PRO A 74 11.17 -8.04 0.49
C PRO A 74 11.55 -9.33 -0.26
N MET A 75 12.58 -10.04 0.18
CA MET A 75 13.02 -11.29 -0.47
C MET A 75 12.14 -12.48 -0.15
N ALA A 76 11.52 -12.52 1.04
CA ALA A 76 10.63 -13.62 1.42
C ALA A 76 9.44 -13.79 0.45
N PRO A 77 8.66 -12.74 0.11
CA PRO A 77 7.59 -12.86 -0.87
C PRO A 77 8.09 -13.10 -2.30
N VAL A 78 9.30 -12.67 -2.64
CA VAL A 78 9.90 -13.01 -3.93
C VAL A 78 10.15 -14.52 -4.00
N ALA A 79 10.80 -15.12 -2.99
CA ALA A 79 10.98 -16.56 -2.92
C ALA A 79 9.63 -17.31 -2.95
N GLN A 80 8.64 -16.83 -2.20
CA GLN A 80 7.29 -17.42 -2.20
C GLN A 80 6.63 -17.38 -3.59
N ALA A 81 6.80 -16.30 -4.37
CA ALA A 81 6.32 -16.21 -5.74
C ALA A 81 6.94 -17.27 -6.66
N PHE A 82 8.19 -17.63 -6.41
CA PHE A 82 8.92 -18.69 -7.14
C PHE A 82 8.66 -20.10 -6.60
N GLY A 83 7.76 -20.27 -5.63
CA GLY A 83 7.40 -21.60 -5.10
C GLY A 83 8.09 -21.95 -3.79
N GLY A 84 8.71 -20.98 -3.11
CA GLY A 84 9.36 -21.10 -1.81
C GLY A 84 10.87 -20.90 -1.85
N GLU A 85 11.50 -21.07 -3.01
CA GLU A 85 12.93 -20.89 -3.21
C GLU A 85 13.21 -19.91 -4.35
N LEU A 86 14.28 -19.15 -4.22
CA LEU A 86 14.72 -18.28 -5.31
C LEU A 86 15.30 -19.13 -6.46
N PRO A 87 15.16 -18.68 -7.71
CA PRO A 87 15.79 -19.35 -8.84
C PRO A 87 17.32 -19.31 -8.71
N GLU A 88 17.99 -20.26 -9.35
CA GLU A 88 19.45 -20.21 -9.47
C GLU A 88 19.86 -19.06 -10.41
N PHE A 89 20.82 -18.26 -9.96
CA PHE A 89 21.38 -17.16 -10.72
C PHE A 89 22.79 -17.50 -11.20
N ALA A 90 23.07 -17.24 -12.46
CA ALA A 90 24.38 -17.50 -13.05
C ALA A 90 25.43 -16.44 -12.69
N SER A 91 25.01 -15.24 -12.26
CA SER A 91 25.89 -14.12 -11.92
C SER A 91 25.27 -13.19 -10.89
N SER A 92 26.10 -12.34 -10.27
CA SER A 92 25.63 -11.24 -9.40
C SER A 92 24.77 -10.22 -10.15
N ASP A 93 25.05 -9.99 -11.43
CA ASP A 93 24.28 -9.06 -12.26
C ASP A 93 22.82 -9.50 -12.39
N GLU A 94 22.56 -10.81 -12.46
CA GLU A 94 21.20 -11.36 -12.48
C GLU A 94 20.47 -11.16 -11.14
N VAL A 95 21.18 -11.31 -10.02
CA VAL A 95 20.63 -10.98 -8.70
C VAL A 95 20.29 -9.50 -8.61
N GLU A 96 21.18 -8.62 -9.06
CA GLU A 96 20.96 -7.17 -9.09
C GLU A 96 19.77 -6.80 -9.99
N GLU A 97 19.59 -7.46 -11.14
CA GLU A 97 18.44 -7.27 -12.01
C GLU A 97 17.14 -7.65 -11.29
N VAL A 98 17.08 -8.78 -10.62
CA VAL A 98 15.91 -9.22 -9.85
C VAL A 98 15.60 -8.23 -8.73
N MET A 99 16.61 -7.79 -7.97
CA MET A 99 16.48 -6.79 -6.93
C MET A 99 15.94 -5.47 -7.48
N ARG A 100 16.51 -5.00 -8.57
CA ARG A 100 16.08 -3.74 -9.23
C ARG A 100 14.63 -3.81 -9.71
N VAL A 101 14.22 -4.92 -10.33
CA VAL A 101 12.89 -5.04 -10.93
C VAL A 101 11.82 -5.37 -9.89
N LEU A 102 12.06 -6.36 -9.02
CA LEU A 102 11.03 -6.83 -8.08
C LEU A 102 11.01 -6.03 -6.78
N VAL A 103 12.18 -5.67 -6.24
CA VAL A 103 12.24 -4.94 -4.97
C VAL A 103 12.19 -3.43 -5.21
N HIS A 104 13.18 -2.86 -5.88
CA HIS A 104 13.23 -1.41 -6.10
C HIS A 104 12.14 -0.92 -7.06
N GLY A 105 11.67 -1.77 -7.97
CA GLY A 105 10.61 -1.46 -8.91
C GLY A 105 9.21 -1.80 -8.36
N LEU A 106 8.85 -3.07 -8.37
CA LEU A 106 7.47 -3.50 -8.08
C LEU A 106 7.09 -3.32 -6.61
N TRP A 107 7.95 -3.76 -5.66
CA TRP A 107 7.67 -3.64 -4.23
C TRP A 107 7.49 -2.19 -3.79
N ASN A 108 8.43 -1.30 -4.17
CA ASN A 108 8.34 0.11 -3.79
C ASN A 108 7.08 0.77 -4.35
N ARG A 109 6.73 0.46 -5.61
CA ARG A 109 5.48 0.95 -6.22
C ARG A 109 4.23 0.45 -5.47
N LEU A 110 4.22 -0.82 -5.04
CA LEU A 110 3.10 -1.37 -4.27
C LEU A 110 3.04 -0.80 -2.85
N SER A 111 4.16 -0.38 -2.27
CA SER A 111 4.20 0.24 -0.94
C SER A 111 3.46 1.58 -0.89
N GLU A 112 3.31 2.28 -2.03
CA GLU A 112 2.52 3.50 -2.12
C GLU A 112 1.03 3.28 -1.78
N HIS A 113 0.52 2.04 -1.99
CA HIS A 113 -0.86 1.68 -1.67
C HIS A 113 -1.15 1.53 -0.17
N GLN A 114 -0.15 1.70 0.70
CA GLN A 114 -0.37 1.88 2.12
C GLN A 114 -0.94 3.26 2.47
N SER A 115 -0.94 4.20 1.52
CA SER A 115 -1.58 5.50 1.65
C SER A 115 -3.05 5.42 1.22
N ARG A 116 -3.96 6.02 1.99
CA ARG A 116 -5.37 6.16 1.61
C ARG A 116 -5.57 6.95 0.32
N ARG A 117 -4.64 7.86 0.01
CA ARG A 117 -4.67 8.66 -1.23
C ARG A 117 -4.42 7.83 -2.48
N HIS A 118 -3.78 6.68 -2.36
CA HIS A 118 -3.43 5.79 -3.46
C HIS A 118 -3.94 4.37 -3.22
N PRO A 119 -5.26 4.15 -3.18
CA PRO A 119 -5.82 2.84 -2.90
C PRO A 119 -5.41 1.84 -3.99
N PHE A 120 -5.13 0.61 -3.59
CA PHE A 120 -4.86 -0.46 -4.52
C PHE A 120 -6.11 -0.82 -5.33
N ARG A 121 -5.89 -1.16 -6.60
CA ARG A 121 -6.95 -1.62 -7.49
C ARG A 121 -6.48 -2.84 -8.27
N LEU A 122 -7.31 -3.86 -8.30
CA LEU A 122 -7.13 -4.99 -9.18
C LEU A 122 -7.26 -4.52 -10.65
N PRO A 123 -6.43 -5.01 -11.58
CA PRO A 123 -6.49 -4.59 -12.98
C PRO A 123 -7.88 -4.79 -13.58
N ARG A 124 -8.35 -3.81 -14.34
CA ARG A 124 -9.62 -3.88 -15.06
C ARG A 124 -9.37 -4.24 -16.51
N PHE A 125 -10.18 -5.18 -17.03
CA PHE A 125 -10.07 -5.63 -18.40
C PHE A 125 -11.44 -5.51 -19.08
N VAL A 126 -11.43 -5.22 -20.38
CA VAL A 126 -12.61 -5.37 -21.22
C VAL A 126 -12.78 -6.87 -21.52
N VAL A 127 -13.83 -7.48 -20.99
CA VAL A 127 -14.08 -8.91 -21.10
C VAL A 127 -15.34 -9.13 -21.92
N THR A 128 -15.22 -9.91 -23.00
CA THR A 128 -16.39 -10.38 -23.76
C THR A 128 -17.12 -11.43 -22.93
N PRO A 129 -18.46 -11.41 -22.85
CA PRO A 129 -19.24 -12.36 -22.04
C PRO A 129 -19.30 -13.75 -22.71
N THR A 130 -18.15 -14.40 -22.84
CA THR A 130 -18.03 -15.79 -23.27
C THR A 130 -17.70 -16.68 -22.08
N ARG A 131 -18.11 -17.96 -22.13
CA ARG A 131 -17.81 -18.96 -21.09
C ARG A 131 -16.31 -18.96 -20.73
N GLN A 132 -15.43 -19.02 -21.73
CA GLN A 132 -14.00 -19.06 -21.54
C GLN A 132 -13.47 -17.78 -20.88
N ALA A 133 -13.84 -16.61 -21.41
CA ALA A 133 -13.32 -15.33 -20.89
C ALA A 133 -13.78 -15.04 -19.45
N LEU A 134 -15.04 -15.42 -19.11
CA LEU A 134 -15.54 -15.27 -17.74
C LEU A 134 -14.88 -16.27 -16.78
N ARG A 135 -14.63 -17.51 -17.23
CA ARG A 135 -13.88 -18.49 -16.46
C ARG A 135 -12.47 -18.02 -16.15
N ASP A 136 -11.78 -17.47 -17.16
CA ASP A 136 -10.42 -16.98 -17.00
C ASP A 136 -10.38 -15.74 -16.08
N LEU A 137 -11.35 -14.82 -16.19
CA LEU A 137 -11.51 -13.70 -15.25
C LEU A 137 -11.73 -14.20 -13.82
N ALA A 138 -12.64 -15.14 -13.62
CA ALA A 138 -12.94 -15.66 -12.29
C ALA A 138 -11.71 -16.35 -11.65
N ARG A 139 -11.00 -17.19 -12.41
CA ARG A 139 -9.75 -17.84 -11.96
C ARG A 139 -8.65 -16.82 -11.63
N MET A 140 -8.55 -15.77 -12.44
CA MET A 140 -7.58 -14.71 -12.19
C MET A 140 -7.88 -14.02 -10.85
N ARG A 141 -9.14 -13.62 -10.60
CA ARG A 141 -9.56 -12.98 -9.35
C ARG A 141 -9.36 -13.88 -8.14
N ALA A 142 -9.69 -15.15 -8.24
CA ALA A 142 -9.43 -16.14 -7.19
C ALA A 142 -7.92 -16.20 -6.85
N LYS A 143 -7.04 -16.25 -7.86
CA LYS A 143 -5.59 -16.26 -7.66
C LYS A 143 -5.07 -14.97 -7.03
N GLU A 144 -5.62 -13.82 -7.40
CA GLU A 144 -5.25 -12.52 -6.84
C GLU A 144 -5.63 -12.43 -5.36
N ILE A 145 -6.86 -12.83 -5.00
CA ILE A 145 -7.30 -12.85 -3.61
C ILE A 145 -6.45 -13.82 -2.79
N LYS A 146 -6.24 -15.05 -3.29
CA LYS A 146 -5.38 -16.03 -2.65
C LYS A 146 -3.97 -15.48 -2.45
N GLY A 147 -3.38 -14.88 -3.49
CA GLY A 147 -2.05 -14.26 -3.41
C GLY A 147 -1.97 -13.21 -2.31
N PHE A 148 -2.97 -12.33 -2.19
CA PHE A 148 -3.01 -11.32 -1.13
C PHE A 148 -3.04 -11.96 0.26
N VAL A 149 -3.91 -12.95 0.48
CA VAL A 149 -4.03 -13.63 1.77
C VAL A 149 -2.75 -14.41 2.09
N ASP A 150 -2.21 -15.19 1.15
CA ASP A 150 -0.96 -15.91 1.32
C ASP A 150 0.20 -14.95 1.68
N GLY A 151 0.24 -13.78 1.02
CA GLY A 151 1.23 -12.75 1.33
C GLY A 151 1.04 -12.13 2.71
N LEU A 152 -0.19 -11.87 3.13
CA LEU A 152 -0.49 -11.30 4.43
C LEU A 152 0.01 -12.18 5.58
N PHE A 153 -0.19 -13.49 5.47
CA PHE A 153 0.28 -14.47 6.46
C PHE A 153 1.76 -14.84 6.27
N GLY A 154 2.27 -14.77 5.05
CA GLY A 154 3.65 -15.19 4.75
C GLY A 154 3.82 -16.71 4.93
N ALA A 155 4.85 -17.10 5.67
CA ALA A 155 5.14 -18.50 5.99
C ALA A 155 4.49 -18.98 7.32
N GLU A 156 3.69 -18.15 7.97
CA GLU A 156 3.05 -18.48 9.24
C GLU A 156 1.64 -19.04 8.99
N ASP A 157 1.33 -20.18 9.59
CA ASP A 157 -0.01 -20.79 9.52
C ASP A 157 -1.01 -20.01 10.37
N GLU A 158 -0.54 -19.37 11.47
CA GLU A 158 -1.35 -18.57 12.37
C GLU A 158 -0.69 -17.23 12.66
N MET A 159 -1.45 -16.15 12.50
CA MET A 159 -1.01 -14.79 12.80
C MET A 159 -2.12 -14.04 13.56
N LEU A 160 -1.73 -13.32 14.61
CA LEU A 160 -2.64 -12.40 15.29
C LEU A 160 -2.85 -11.17 14.41
N LEU A 161 -3.98 -11.17 13.74
CA LEU A 161 -4.44 -10.02 12.95
C LEU A 161 -5.27 -9.08 13.84
N PRO A 162 -5.24 -7.76 13.59
CA PRO A 162 -6.23 -6.86 14.15
C PRO A 162 -7.65 -7.34 13.80
N GLN A 163 -8.61 -7.12 14.68
CA GLN A 163 -9.98 -7.64 14.49
C GLN A 163 -10.57 -7.28 13.11
N LYS A 164 -10.45 -6.00 12.69
CA LYS A 164 -10.93 -5.55 11.38
C LYS A 164 -10.22 -6.26 10.22
N ALA A 165 -8.93 -6.59 10.34
CA ALA A 165 -8.22 -7.33 9.32
C ALA A 165 -8.64 -8.80 9.27
N HIS A 166 -8.93 -9.40 10.43
CA HIS A 166 -9.49 -10.75 10.51
C HIS A 166 -10.86 -10.85 9.80
N GLU A 167 -11.77 -9.92 10.08
CA GLU A 167 -13.08 -9.86 9.40
C GLU A 167 -12.94 -9.72 7.88
N VAL A 168 -11.98 -8.91 7.44
CA VAL A 168 -11.67 -8.74 6.01
C VAL A 168 -11.13 -10.02 5.39
N VAL A 169 -10.25 -10.76 6.07
CA VAL A 169 -9.73 -12.04 5.57
C VAL A 169 -10.86 -13.05 5.38
N VAL A 170 -11.82 -13.11 6.31
CA VAL A 170 -13.03 -13.95 6.17
C VAL A 170 -13.82 -13.54 4.92
N ALA A 171 -14.09 -12.26 4.72
CA ALA A 171 -14.80 -11.77 3.55
C ALA A 171 -14.04 -12.05 2.23
N LEU A 172 -12.71 -11.95 2.24
CA LEU A 172 -11.89 -12.31 1.09
C LEU A 172 -11.92 -13.82 0.81
N ALA A 173 -11.97 -14.68 1.83
CA ALA A 173 -12.12 -16.12 1.67
C ALA A 173 -13.48 -16.48 1.05
N GLU A 174 -14.55 -15.79 1.43
CA GLU A 174 -15.87 -15.95 0.82
C GLU A 174 -15.84 -15.51 -0.67
N LEU A 175 -15.26 -14.35 -0.98
CA LEU A 175 -15.10 -13.89 -2.36
C LEU A 175 -14.25 -14.85 -3.19
N TYR A 176 -13.17 -15.41 -2.62
CA TYR A 176 -12.37 -16.44 -3.27
C TYR A 176 -13.24 -17.65 -3.66
N THR A 177 -14.04 -18.15 -2.71
CA THR A 177 -14.93 -19.29 -2.93
C THR A 177 -15.97 -19.00 -4.02
N MET A 178 -16.50 -17.77 -4.05
CA MET A 178 -17.45 -17.35 -5.10
C MET A 178 -16.81 -17.30 -6.49
N PHE A 179 -15.59 -16.73 -6.60
CA PHE A 179 -14.86 -16.68 -7.86
C PHE A 179 -14.46 -18.08 -8.34
N ASP A 180 -13.94 -18.92 -7.45
CA ASP A 180 -13.54 -20.29 -7.78
C ASP A 180 -14.75 -21.14 -8.17
N GLY A 181 -15.86 -21.03 -7.45
CA GLY A 181 -17.13 -21.66 -7.77
C GLY A 181 -17.67 -21.23 -9.15
N ALA A 182 -17.61 -19.94 -9.47
CA ALA A 182 -18.00 -19.44 -10.78
C ALA A 182 -17.11 -20.02 -11.90
N ALA A 183 -15.79 -20.11 -11.66
CA ALA A 183 -14.86 -20.71 -12.60
C ALA A 183 -15.13 -22.22 -12.80
N GLY A 184 -15.48 -22.93 -11.72
CA GLY A 184 -15.86 -24.33 -11.75
C GLY A 184 -17.17 -24.58 -12.54
N LEU A 185 -18.19 -23.75 -12.30
CA LEU A 185 -19.45 -23.83 -13.05
C LEU A 185 -19.27 -23.60 -14.56
N LEU A 186 -18.39 -22.65 -14.91
CA LEU A 186 -18.07 -22.33 -16.30
C LEU A 186 -17.17 -23.40 -16.97
N ALA A 187 -16.50 -24.24 -16.21
CA ALA A 187 -15.70 -25.35 -16.72
C ALA A 187 -16.55 -26.53 -17.21
N ASP A 188 -17.78 -26.66 -16.71
CA ASP A 188 -18.71 -27.70 -17.10
C ASP A 188 -19.38 -27.34 -18.43
N GLU A 189 -18.84 -27.85 -19.53
CA GLU A 189 -19.32 -27.57 -20.88
C GLU A 189 -20.68 -28.27 -21.19
N THR A 190 -21.10 -29.20 -20.34
CA THR A 190 -22.39 -29.89 -20.50
C THR A 190 -23.57 -28.99 -20.13
N LYS A 191 -23.37 -27.98 -19.31
CA LYS A 191 -24.38 -27.00 -18.90
C LYS A 191 -24.58 -25.94 -19.96
N PRO A 192 -25.81 -25.56 -20.30
CA PRO A 192 -26.05 -24.42 -21.17
C PRO A 192 -25.52 -23.13 -20.53
N ALA A 193 -25.06 -22.20 -21.36
CA ALA A 193 -24.63 -20.88 -20.91
C ALA A 193 -25.20 -19.82 -21.88
N PRO A 194 -26.49 -19.51 -21.75
CA PRO A 194 -27.12 -18.53 -22.63
C PRO A 194 -26.54 -17.12 -22.38
N MET A 195 -26.53 -16.30 -23.43
CA MET A 195 -25.87 -14.97 -23.41
C MET A 195 -26.38 -14.06 -22.29
N HIS A 196 -27.64 -14.12 -21.93
CA HIS A 196 -28.20 -13.28 -20.86
C HIS A 196 -27.64 -13.68 -19.49
N GLU A 197 -27.40 -14.97 -19.22
CA GLU A 197 -26.74 -15.44 -17.97
C GLU A 197 -25.27 -15.08 -17.97
N LEU A 198 -24.56 -15.20 -19.09
CA LEU A 198 -23.17 -14.78 -19.20
C LEU A 198 -23.02 -13.27 -18.96
N ASN A 199 -23.93 -12.44 -19.49
CA ASN A 199 -23.93 -11.01 -19.21
C ASN A 199 -24.23 -10.67 -17.74
N ALA A 200 -25.17 -11.41 -17.11
CA ALA A 200 -25.45 -11.24 -15.69
C ALA A 200 -24.25 -11.65 -14.83
N LEU A 201 -23.61 -12.77 -15.16
CA LEU A 201 -22.42 -13.23 -14.46
C LEU A 201 -21.25 -12.26 -14.62
N LEU A 202 -21.03 -11.68 -15.82
CA LEU A 202 -20.02 -10.66 -16.01
C LEU A 202 -20.20 -9.47 -15.05
N ARG A 203 -21.45 -8.97 -14.93
CA ARG A 203 -21.75 -7.87 -13.98
C ARG A 203 -21.46 -8.28 -12.54
N ASN A 204 -21.84 -9.50 -12.16
CA ASN A 204 -21.59 -10.01 -10.81
C ASN A 204 -20.07 -10.12 -10.53
N LEU A 205 -19.28 -10.68 -11.45
CA LEU A 205 -17.81 -10.77 -11.31
C LEU A 205 -17.16 -9.38 -11.20
N GLN A 206 -17.67 -8.40 -11.95
CA GLN A 206 -17.20 -7.02 -11.87
C GLN A 206 -17.53 -6.39 -10.51
N GLN A 207 -18.76 -6.59 -10.01
CA GLN A 207 -19.15 -6.09 -8.69
C GLN A 207 -18.34 -6.75 -7.57
N MET A 208 -18.19 -8.08 -7.62
CA MET A 208 -17.35 -8.80 -6.67
C MET A 208 -15.88 -8.31 -6.69
N THR A 209 -15.38 -7.92 -7.87
CA THR A 209 -14.02 -7.35 -7.99
C THR A 209 -13.92 -5.99 -7.29
N ILE A 210 -14.97 -5.16 -7.33
CA ILE A 210 -15.00 -3.88 -6.59
C ILE A 210 -14.96 -4.16 -5.08
N VAL A 211 -15.78 -5.10 -4.61
CA VAL A 211 -15.78 -5.50 -3.20
C VAL A 211 -14.40 -6.05 -2.78
N ALA A 212 -13.75 -6.85 -3.63
CA ALA A 212 -12.41 -7.34 -3.35
C ALA A 212 -11.38 -6.21 -3.19
N ASP A 213 -11.43 -5.16 -4.05
CA ASP A 213 -10.59 -3.97 -3.90
C ASP A 213 -10.79 -3.30 -2.53
N GLU A 214 -12.05 -3.10 -2.13
CA GLU A 214 -12.39 -2.48 -0.86
C GLU A 214 -11.87 -3.29 0.33
N GLN A 215 -12.06 -4.63 0.30
CA GLN A 215 -11.59 -5.50 1.37
C GLN A 215 -10.06 -5.50 1.46
N ILE A 216 -9.35 -5.59 0.33
CA ILE A 216 -7.88 -5.53 0.29
C ILE A 216 -7.40 -4.22 0.94
N ASN A 217 -7.97 -3.07 0.54
CA ASN A 217 -7.57 -1.78 1.10
C ASN A 217 -7.88 -1.66 2.61
N LYS A 218 -9.01 -2.19 3.07
CA LYS A 218 -9.33 -2.24 4.51
C LYS A 218 -8.31 -3.06 5.29
N ALA A 219 -7.88 -4.22 4.77
CA ALA A 219 -6.83 -5.03 5.39
C ALA A 219 -5.50 -4.26 5.46
N VAL A 220 -5.07 -3.66 4.33
CA VAL A 220 -3.84 -2.88 4.24
C VAL A 220 -3.81 -1.78 5.31
N GLN A 221 -4.89 -1.00 5.42
CA GLN A 221 -4.98 0.10 6.39
C GLN A 221 -5.04 -0.39 7.84
N SER A 222 -5.78 -1.46 8.12
CA SER A 222 -5.90 -2.02 9.47
C SER A 222 -4.57 -2.57 9.98
N CYS A 223 -3.87 -3.33 9.13
CA CYS A 223 -2.58 -3.93 9.49
C CYS A 223 -1.46 -2.89 9.61
N LYS A 224 -1.48 -1.85 8.75
CA LYS A 224 -0.53 -0.72 8.84
C LYS A 224 -0.64 -0.05 10.21
N ARG A 225 -1.88 0.26 10.67
CA ARG A 225 -2.10 0.85 12.00
C ARG A 225 -1.56 -0.04 13.12
N ALA A 226 -1.89 -1.33 13.11
CA ALA A 226 -1.41 -2.26 14.12
C ALA A 226 0.11 -2.37 14.15
N ARG A 227 0.77 -2.28 12.99
CA ARG A 227 2.24 -2.24 12.90
C ARG A 227 2.80 -0.96 13.51
N GLY A 228 2.20 0.20 13.22
CA GLY A 228 2.57 1.48 13.84
C GLY A 228 2.50 1.42 15.36
N GLN A 229 1.37 0.99 15.93
CA GLN A 229 1.18 0.83 17.36
C GLN A 229 2.21 -0.12 18.02
N ARG A 230 2.56 -1.23 17.35
CA ARG A 230 3.61 -2.13 17.86
C ARG A 230 4.98 -1.47 17.87
N LEU A 231 5.33 -0.71 16.82
CA LEU A 231 6.59 0.04 16.78
C LEU A 231 6.67 1.09 17.88
N GLU A 232 5.60 1.83 18.12
CA GLU A 232 5.51 2.82 19.21
C GLU A 232 5.66 2.17 20.58
N THR A 233 4.96 1.05 20.82
CA THR A 233 5.08 0.29 22.07
C THR A 233 6.52 -0.19 22.29
N MET A 234 7.16 -0.73 21.26
CA MET A 234 8.56 -1.19 21.35
C MET A 234 9.53 -0.02 21.61
N ALA A 235 9.34 1.11 20.94
CA ALA A 235 10.16 2.32 21.15
C ALA A 235 10.03 2.82 22.60
N THR A 236 8.82 2.85 23.14
CA THR A 236 8.54 3.24 24.52
C THR A 236 9.21 2.27 25.53
N MET A 237 9.09 0.96 25.31
CA MET A 237 9.74 -0.04 26.15
C MET A 237 11.27 0.09 26.12
N MET A 238 11.86 0.32 24.93
CA MET A 238 13.30 0.55 24.81
C MET A 238 13.74 1.80 25.55
N SER A 239 13.02 2.92 25.42
CA SER A 239 13.32 4.18 26.12
C SER A 239 13.27 4.01 27.64
N LYS A 240 12.25 3.31 28.17
CA LYS A 240 12.16 2.99 29.60
C LYS A 240 13.34 2.11 30.06
N LYS A 241 13.75 1.14 29.25
CA LYS A 241 14.89 0.26 29.58
C LYS A 241 16.22 1.04 29.62
N PHE A 242 16.46 1.94 28.65
CA PHE A 242 17.66 2.79 28.65
C PHE A 242 17.66 3.77 29.82
N ALA A 243 16.52 4.36 30.19
CA ALA A 243 16.40 5.23 31.36
C ALA A 243 16.70 4.45 32.67
N ALA A 244 16.24 3.21 32.79
CA ALA A 244 16.52 2.37 33.95
C ALA A 244 17.99 1.91 34.04
N THR A 245 18.70 1.76 32.91
CA THR A 245 20.11 1.33 32.90
C THR A 245 21.07 2.49 33.13
N GLY A 246 20.64 3.74 32.90
CA GLY A 246 21.43 4.95 33.18
C GLY A 246 21.37 5.48 34.60
N ALA A 247 20.60 4.86 35.50
CA ALA A 247 20.34 5.34 36.88
C ALA A 247 21.06 4.54 37.97
N ASP A 248 22.11 3.79 37.63
CA ASP A 248 22.90 3.11 38.67
C ASP A 248 24.11 3.97 39.13
N ASN A 249 23.79 5.06 39.84
CA ASN A 249 24.67 5.69 40.83
C ASN A 249 23.91 6.78 41.62
N SER A 250 22.98 6.38 42.51
CA SER A 250 22.71 7.06 43.77
C SER A 250 21.78 6.20 44.61
N GLU A 251 22.27 5.81 45.78
CA GLU A 251 21.58 5.11 46.85
C GLU A 251 20.38 5.92 47.36
N GLY A 252 19.27 5.23 47.72
CA GLY A 252 18.34 5.76 48.72
C GLY A 252 16.86 5.64 48.39
N GLU A 253 16.29 4.57 48.92
CA GLU A 253 14.97 4.50 49.59
C GLU A 253 13.64 4.60 48.80
N ASP A 254 12.95 3.59 49.00
CA ASP A 254 11.53 3.33 49.31
C ASP A 254 10.62 2.90 48.17
N VAL A 255 10.23 1.62 48.33
CA VAL A 255 9.31 0.89 47.49
C VAL A 255 7.89 1.04 48.05
N THR A 256 7.04 1.79 47.41
CA THR A 256 5.60 1.64 47.63
C THR A 256 4.86 1.68 46.28
N ALA A 257 4.16 0.54 46.05
CA ALA A 257 2.98 0.34 45.23
C ALA A 257 3.03 0.74 43.76
N LEU A 258 3.14 -0.28 42.93
CA LEU A 258 2.81 -0.29 41.50
C LEU A 258 1.29 -0.12 41.36
N ASP A 259 0.86 1.04 40.94
CA ASP A 259 -0.42 1.23 40.24
C ASP A 259 -0.11 1.30 38.77
N ASP A 260 -0.43 0.24 38.04
CA ASP A 260 -0.04 -0.01 36.64
C ASP A 260 -1.23 0.33 35.72
N ASP A 261 -1.58 1.63 35.68
CA ASP A 261 -2.51 2.20 34.70
C ASP A 261 -1.98 3.58 34.25
N HIS A 262 -0.77 3.59 33.63
CA HIS A 262 -0.33 4.77 32.90
C HIS A 262 -0.67 4.55 31.42
N GLU A 263 -1.86 4.98 31.00
CA GLU A 263 -2.11 5.39 29.63
C GLU A 263 -1.05 6.47 29.25
N PRO A 264 -0.45 6.41 28.05
CA PRO A 264 0.44 7.47 27.62
C PRO A 264 -0.32 8.79 27.69
N ASP A 265 0.25 9.78 28.39
CA ASP A 265 -0.28 11.15 28.49
C ASP A 265 -0.29 11.77 27.07
N PHE A 266 -1.37 11.49 26.33
CA PHE A 266 -1.68 12.26 25.14
C PHE A 266 -2.15 13.64 25.59
N ILE A 267 -1.47 14.66 25.14
CA ILE A 267 -1.90 16.05 25.38
C ILE A 267 -3.08 16.30 24.43
N GLU A 268 -4.30 16.23 24.94
CA GLU A 268 -5.47 16.59 24.14
C GLU A 268 -5.44 18.08 23.81
N SER A 269 -5.62 18.40 22.52
CA SER A 269 -5.71 19.79 22.09
C SER A 269 -7.03 20.42 22.57
N PRO A 270 -6.97 21.68 23.06
CA PRO A 270 -8.19 22.43 23.35
C PRO A 270 -9.04 22.70 22.10
N LEU A 271 -8.55 22.39 20.91
CA LEU A 271 -9.27 22.49 19.64
C LEU A 271 -10.07 21.24 19.28
N SER A 272 -9.94 20.14 20.05
CA SER A 272 -10.80 18.96 19.92
C SER A 272 -12.26 19.36 20.14
N GLN A 273 -13.16 18.99 19.23
CA GLN A 273 -14.56 19.45 19.27
C GLN A 273 -15.51 18.55 18.49
N SER A 274 -16.79 18.64 18.82
CA SER A 274 -17.85 18.05 18.00
C SER A 274 -18.27 19.00 16.88
N VAL A 275 -18.29 18.49 15.66
CA VAL A 275 -18.70 19.24 14.46
C VAL A 275 -19.95 18.60 13.88
N THR A 276 -20.97 19.39 13.60
CA THR A 276 -22.18 18.90 12.93
C THR A 276 -22.18 19.36 11.47
N ARG A 277 -22.31 18.40 10.54
CA ARG A 277 -22.46 18.65 9.11
C ARG A 277 -23.63 17.81 8.59
N ASN A 278 -24.49 18.42 7.79
CA ASN A 278 -25.66 17.74 7.20
C ASN A 278 -26.57 17.03 8.23
N GLY A 279 -26.63 17.54 9.45
CA GLY A 279 -27.42 16.95 10.55
C GLY A 279 -26.77 15.75 11.24
N VAL A 280 -25.54 15.38 10.87
CA VAL A 280 -24.74 14.33 11.52
C VAL A 280 -23.65 14.98 12.36
N ALA A 281 -23.53 14.55 13.61
CA ALA A 281 -22.46 14.98 14.52
C ALA A 281 -21.30 14.01 14.47
N VAL A 282 -20.09 14.54 14.30
CA VAL A 282 -18.83 13.81 14.38
C VAL A 282 -17.94 14.46 15.45
N ARG A 283 -17.04 13.70 16.06
CA ARG A 283 -16.03 14.23 16.97
C ARG A 283 -14.72 14.38 16.23
N VAL A 284 -14.16 15.58 16.29
CA VAL A 284 -12.81 15.88 15.84
C VAL A 284 -11.91 15.82 17.07
N GLU A 285 -11.04 14.86 17.14
CA GLU A 285 -10.11 14.63 18.24
C GLU A 285 -8.69 14.93 17.74
N ILE A 286 -7.99 15.81 18.44
CA ILE A 286 -6.65 16.27 18.10
C ILE A 286 -5.80 16.10 19.34
N TYR A 287 -4.73 15.32 19.24
CA TYR A 287 -3.85 15.05 20.37
C TYR A 287 -2.38 15.11 19.98
N GLY A 288 -1.56 15.65 20.89
CA GLY A 288 -0.13 15.79 20.72
C GLY A 288 0.56 14.43 20.78
N ASP A 289 1.51 14.21 19.87
CA ASP A 289 2.44 13.10 19.98
C ASP A 289 3.60 13.47 20.92
N SER A 290 4.34 12.45 21.39
CA SER A 290 5.49 12.64 22.26
C SER A 290 6.70 13.28 21.57
N GLN A 291 6.60 13.56 20.24
CA GLN A 291 7.67 14.11 19.41
C GLN A 291 7.40 15.57 18.98
N GLY A 292 6.30 16.15 19.44
CA GLY A 292 5.92 17.54 19.18
C GLY A 292 5.09 17.74 17.92
N GLY A 293 4.54 16.66 17.34
CA GLY A 293 3.51 16.70 16.30
C GLY A 293 2.10 16.56 16.86
N TRP A 294 1.09 16.74 15.99
CA TRP A 294 -0.31 16.59 16.33
C TRP A 294 -0.96 15.54 15.43
N ILE A 295 -1.72 14.66 16.04
CA ILE A 295 -2.49 13.60 15.39
C ILE A 295 -3.95 14.07 15.28
N LEU A 296 -4.55 13.85 14.12
CA LEU A 296 -5.95 14.14 13.86
C LEU A 296 -6.76 12.85 13.74
N GLU A 297 -7.85 12.78 14.48
CA GLU A 297 -8.84 11.72 14.42
C GLU A 297 -10.24 12.33 14.25
N ILE A 298 -11.04 11.76 13.35
CA ILE A 298 -12.47 12.03 13.26
C ILE A 298 -13.20 10.74 13.62
N VAL A 299 -14.08 10.84 14.63
CA VAL A 299 -14.94 9.74 15.05
C VAL A 299 -16.36 10.03 14.57
N ASP A 300 -16.90 9.14 13.74
CA ASP A 300 -18.24 9.27 13.17
C ASP A 300 -19.35 8.92 14.17
N ALA A 301 -20.61 9.06 13.75
CA ALA A 301 -21.77 8.78 14.59
C ALA A 301 -21.93 7.30 14.99
N GLU A 302 -21.32 6.38 14.25
CA GLU A 302 -21.26 4.95 14.50
C GLU A 302 -20.04 4.51 15.33
N ASN A 303 -19.27 5.49 15.88
CA ASN A 303 -18.00 5.29 16.58
C ASN A 303 -16.89 4.66 15.72
N ALA A 304 -16.95 4.80 14.38
CA ALA A 304 -15.82 4.46 13.55
C ALA A 304 -14.81 5.61 13.56
N SER A 305 -13.56 5.27 13.84
CA SER A 305 -12.44 6.20 13.93
C SER A 305 -11.72 6.33 12.60
N HIS A 306 -11.47 7.56 12.19
CA HIS A 306 -10.71 7.94 11.00
C HIS A 306 -9.50 8.77 11.44
N VAL A 307 -8.34 8.12 11.55
CA VAL A 307 -7.08 8.76 11.98
C VAL A 307 -6.25 9.13 10.75
N TRP A 308 -5.69 10.33 10.74
CA TRP A 308 -4.74 10.75 9.69
C TRP A 308 -3.39 10.09 9.87
N ASP A 309 -2.79 9.66 8.78
CA ASP A 309 -1.46 9.05 8.78
C ASP A 309 -0.32 10.08 8.92
N GLU A 310 -0.61 11.36 8.65
CA GLU A 310 0.35 12.46 8.70
C GLU A 310 0.19 13.22 10.02
N HIS A 311 1.32 13.51 10.68
CA HIS A 311 1.32 14.38 11.85
C HIS A 311 1.34 15.84 11.41
N PHE A 312 0.58 16.67 12.10
CA PHE A 312 0.49 18.10 11.85
C PHE A 312 1.48 18.85 12.73
N ALA A 313 2.10 19.89 12.19
CA ALA A 313 3.03 20.70 12.94
C ALA A 313 2.35 21.50 14.08
N THR A 314 1.05 21.76 13.97
CA THR A 314 0.23 22.45 14.98
C THR A 314 -1.18 21.84 15.00
N ASP A 315 -1.83 21.91 16.16
CA ASP A 315 -3.24 21.53 16.35
C ASP A 315 -4.19 22.34 15.47
N GLN A 316 -3.85 23.60 15.18
CA GLN A 316 -4.62 24.48 14.27
C GLN A 316 -4.63 23.96 12.83
N LEU A 317 -3.50 23.40 12.37
CA LEU A 317 -3.41 22.77 11.04
C LEU A 317 -4.22 21.47 10.99
N ALA A 318 -4.17 20.68 12.06
CA ALA A 318 -4.98 19.47 12.19
C ALA A 318 -6.49 19.81 12.13
N LEU A 319 -6.94 20.82 12.89
CA LEU A 319 -8.33 21.26 12.85
C LEU A 319 -8.74 21.77 11.44
N THR A 320 -7.88 22.54 10.79
CA THR A 320 -8.13 23.06 9.44
C THR A 320 -8.33 21.91 8.45
N GLU A 321 -7.50 20.90 8.53
CA GLU A 321 -7.62 19.71 7.69
C GLU A 321 -8.89 18.90 8.01
N ALA A 322 -9.26 18.76 9.28
CA ALA A 322 -10.51 18.11 9.69
C ALA A 322 -11.73 18.77 9.06
N LEU A 323 -11.81 20.08 9.15
CA LEU A 323 -12.93 20.86 8.60
C LEU A 323 -12.97 20.76 7.06
N ARG A 324 -11.79 20.81 6.42
CA ARG A 324 -11.68 20.62 4.97
C ARG A 324 -12.17 19.23 4.53
N ALA A 325 -11.72 18.18 5.22
CA ALA A 325 -12.11 16.81 4.90
C ALA A 325 -13.62 16.58 5.06
N LEU A 326 -14.23 17.14 6.11
CA LEU A 326 -15.67 17.06 6.33
C LEU A 326 -16.50 17.81 5.27
N ASP A 327 -15.95 18.86 4.67
CA ASP A 327 -16.61 19.63 3.62
C ASP A 327 -16.41 19.02 2.21
N GLU A 328 -15.24 18.41 1.93
CA GLU A 328 -14.90 17.85 0.62
C GLU A 328 -15.33 16.37 0.46
N GLU A 329 -15.31 15.58 1.53
CA GLU A 329 -15.61 14.14 1.51
C GLU A 329 -16.64 13.72 2.57
N PRO A 330 -17.81 14.39 2.60
CA PRO A 330 -18.80 14.21 3.68
C PRO A 330 -19.32 12.77 3.80
N LEU A 331 -19.38 12.00 2.70
CA LEU A 331 -19.86 10.61 2.71
C LEU A 331 -18.90 9.64 3.41
N GLU A 332 -17.62 9.96 3.50
CA GLU A 332 -16.62 9.13 4.18
C GLU A 332 -16.77 9.22 5.70
N PHE A 333 -17.07 10.41 6.23
CA PHE A 333 -17.11 10.70 7.66
C PHE A 333 -18.51 10.77 8.25
N LEU A 334 -19.52 11.13 7.43
CA LEU A 334 -20.89 11.32 7.89
C LEU A 334 -21.78 10.08 7.66
N GLY A 335 -21.25 9.05 6.98
CA GLY A 335 -21.96 7.82 6.69
C GLY A 335 -23.18 8.02 5.78
N ARG A 336 -23.94 6.96 5.52
CA ARG A 336 -25.18 6.98 4.72
C ARG A 336 -26.36 7.72 5.40
N ALA A 337 -26.18 8.19 6.62
CA ALA A 337 -27.22 8.93 7.34
C ALA A 337 -27.50 10.31 6.72
N ALA A 338 -26.57 10.87 5.94
CA ALA A 338 -26.74 12.14 5.23
C ALA A 338 -27.78 12.09 4.10
N ASP A 339 -28.21 10.91 3.67
CA ASP A 339 -29.15 10.69 2.54
C ASP A 339 -30.63 10.53 3.01
N ARG A 340 -30.93 10.73 4.30
CA ARG A 340 -32.33 10.75 4.76
C ARG A 340 -32.93 12.15 4.55
N PRO A 341 -33.96 12.29 3.69
CA PRO A 341 -34.68 13.56 3.60
C PRO A 341 -35.30 13.87 4.95
N LEU A 342 -35.07 15.09 5.43
CA LEU A 342 -35.76 15.66 6.59
C LEU A 342 -37.27 15.71 6.27
N ASN A 343 -38.07 14.87 6.92
CA ASN A 343 -39.51 14.97 6.94
C ASN A 343 -39.95 16.03 7.96
#